data_9ffe70dfd50846c5816c622ed32e0106
#
_entry.id   9ffe70dfd50846c5816c622ed32e0106
#
_cell.length_a   1.000
_cell.length_b   1.000
_cell.length_c   1.000
_cell.angle_alpha   90.00
_cell.angle_beta   90.00
_cell.angle_gamma   90.00
#
_symmetry.space_group_name_H-M   'P 1'
#
loop_
_entity.id
_entity.type
_entity.pdbx_description
1 polymer ?
#
loop_
_entity_poly.entity_id
_entity_poly.type
_entity_poly.pdbx_seq_one_letter_code
_entity_poly.pdbx_strand_id
1 'polypeptide(L)'
;RRFANGLPANNALLWGARGTGKSSLVKAIHTEINGDIAGALILIEVHREDIPSLPLLLMYLRDQKNRFLLFCDDLSFDAKDDSYKSLKAILEGGIEGRPENVLFYATSNRRHLMARDMIENERSTAIHSSEAVEEKVSLSDRFGLWLGFHNCDQNTYFAIVERYADYYGLKME
;
A
#
# COMPACT_ATOMS: atom_id res chain seq x y z
N ARG A 1 8.18 -10.47 -7.85
CA ARG A 1 9.09 -11.59 -8.22
C ARG A 1 10.39 -11.57 -7.41
N ARG A 2 11.18 -10.46 -7.39
CA ARG A 2 12.44 -10.41 -6.60
C ARG A 2 12.23 -10.89 -5.15
N PHE A 3 11.23 -10.36 -4.47
CA PHE A 3 10.91 -10.72 -3.09
C PHE A 3 10.52 -12.20 -2.94
N ALA A 4 9.69 -12.73 -3.82
CA ALA A 4 9.33 -14.15 -3.83
C ALA A 4 10.55 -15.08 -3.97
N ASN A 5 11.59 -14.61 -4.68
CA ASN A 5 12.86 -15.31 -4.85
C ASN A 5 13.91 -15.03 -3.76
N GLY A 6 13.53 -14.45 -2.64
CA GLY A 6 14.46 -14.24 -1.53
C GLY A 6 15.26 -12.93 -1.59
N LEU A 7 15.06 -12.10 -2.60
CA LEU A 7 15.79 -10.85 -2.76
C LEU A 7 15.06 -9.68 -2.08
N PRO A 8 15.77 -8.67 -1.60
CA PRO A 8 15.16 -7.47 -1.02
C PRO A 8 14.22 -6.76 -1.99
N ALA A 9 13.13 -6.21 -1.46
CA ALA A 9 12.19 -5.38 -2.20
C ALA A 9 11.62 -4.28 -1.29
N ASN A 10 11.03 -3.26 -1.91
CA ASN A 10 10.49 -2.10 -1.22
C ASN A 10 9.01 -2.31 -0.86
N ASN A 11 8.59 -1.71 0.23
CA ASN A 11 7.19 -1.45 0.50
C ASN A 11 6.62 -0.54 -0.60
N ALA A 12 5.33 -0.66 -0.91
CA ALA A 12 4.73 0.13 -1.96
C ALA A 12 3.43 0.82 -1.51
N LEU A 13 3.28 2.08 -1.92
CA LEU A 13 2.05 2.85 -1.83
C LEU A 13 1.52 3.10 -3.23
N LEU A 14 0.33 2.56 -3.52
CA LEU A 14 -0.41 2.80 -4.75
C LEU A 14 -1.47 3.87 -4.46
N TRP A 15 -1.35 5.05 -5.05
CA TRP A 15 -2.25 6.16 -4.78
C TRP A 15 -2.95 6.65 -6.05
N GLY A 16 -4.15 7.22 -5.90
CA GLY A 16 -4.89 7.78 -7.02
C GLY A 16 -6.41 7.59 -6.88
N ALA A 17 -7.17 8.05 -7.86
CA ALA A 17 -8.63 8.04 -7.82
C ALA A 17 -9.22 6.64 -7.59
N ARG A 18 -10.46 6.61 -7.06
CA ARG A 18 -11.22 5.35 -6.93
C ARG A 18 -11.47 4.73 -8.31
N GLY A 19 -11.54 3.41 -8.36
CA GLY A 19 -11.85 2.70 -9.60
C GLY A 19 -10.71 2.61 -10.62
N THR A 20 -9.49 3.06 -10.29
CA THR A 20 -8.34 3.03 -11.20
C THR A 20 -7.55 1.71 -11.20
N GLY A 21 -8.01 0.69 -10.50
CA GLY A 21 -7.40 -0.65 -10.53
C GLY A 21 -6.27 -0.90 -9.53
N LYS A 22 -6.03 -0.01 -8.55
CA LYS A 22 -4.96 -0.16 -7.55
C LYS A 22 -4.96 -1.50 -6.84
N SER A 23 -6.05 -1.83 -6.19
CA SER A 23 -6.20 -3.09 -5.43
C SER A 23 -6.21 -4.30 -6.35
N SER A 24 -6.82 -4.17 -7.53
CA SER A 24 -6.82 -5.22 -8.55
C SER A 24 -5.41 -5.55 -9.03
N LEU A 25 -4.54 -4.54 -9.20
CA LEU A 25 -3.15 -4.75 -9.59
C LEU A 25 -2.38 -5.57 -8.53
N VAL A 26 -2.54 -5.26 -7.24
CA VAL A 26 -1.87 -6.01 -6.18
C VAL A 26 -2.30 -7.47 -6.18
N LYS A 27 -3.62 -7.72 -6.29
CA LYS A 27 -4.18 -9.08 -6.35
C LYS A 27 -3.74 -9.84 -7.60
N ALA A 28 -3.70 -9.18 -8.76
CA ALA A 28 -3.23 -9.76 -10.01
C ALA A 28 -1.75 -10.16 -9.96
N ILE A 29 -0.88 -9.28 -9.44
CA ILE A 29 0.55 -9.56 -9.25
C ILE A 29 0.76 -10.74 -8.30
N HIS A 30 0.01 -10.81 -7.21
CA HIS A 30 0.07 -11.93 -6.28
C HIS A 30 -0.31 -13.25 -6.96
N THR A 31 -1.41 -13.27 -7.73
CA THR A 31 -1.86 -14.44 -8.48
C THR A 31 -0.82 -14.88 -9.52
N GLU A 32 -0.25 -13.93 -10.26
CA GLU A 32 0.78 -14.21 -11.27
C GLU A 32 2.04 -14.81 -10.65
N ILE A 33 2.52 -14.25 -9.54
CA ILE A 33 3.72 -14.76 -8.85
C ILE A 33 3.51 -16.19 -8.36
N ASN A 34 2.35 -16.48 -7.77
CA ASN A 34 2.04 -17.83 -7.28
C ASN A 34 1.68 -18.81 -8.40
N GLY A 35 1.30 -18.33 -9.60
CA GLY A 35 1.16 -19.14 -10.79
C GLY A 35 2.50 -19.66 -11.31
N ASP A 36 3.55 -18.84 -11.19
CA ASP A 36 4.91 -19.22 -11.59
C ASP A 36 5.59 -20.11 -10.52
N ILE A 37 5.39 -19.79 -9.25
CA ILE A 37 6.03 -20.47 -8.10
C ILE A 37 4.98 -20.70 -7.03
N ALA A 38 4.42 -21.90 -6.96
CA ALA A 38 3.34 -22.23 -6.04
C ALA A 38 3.73 -21.94 -4.57
N GLY A 39 2.90 -21.13 -3.89
CA GLY A 39 3.09 -20.79 -2.47
C GLY A 39 4.28 -19.86 -2.19
N ALA A 40 4.88 -19.23 -3.22
CA ALA A 40 6.02 -18.34 -3.06
C ALA A 40 5.71 -17.10 -2.22
N LEU A 41 4.47 -16.64 -2.24
CA LEU A 41 4.04 -15.42 -1.57
C LEU A 41 2.65 -15.61 -0.95
N ILE A 42 2.55 -15.37 0.35
CA ILE A 42 1.28 -15.38 1.06
C ILE A 42 0.76 -13.94 1.17
N LEU A 43 -0.45 -13.69 0.69
CA LEU A 43 -1.14 -12.42 0.85
C LEU A 43 -1.94 -12.42 2.15
N ILE A 44 -1.70 -11.44 3.00
CA ILE A 44 -2.47 -11.18 4.22
C ILE A 44 -3.11 -9.81 4.07
N GLU A 45 -4.44 -9.79 3.99
CA GLU A 45 -5.19 -8.54 3.98
C GLU A 45 -5.30 -8.02 5.41
N VAL A 46 -4.96 -6.74 5.58
CA VAL A 46 -4.94 -6.03 6.87
C VAL A 46 -5.89 -4.86 6.76
N HIS A 47 -6.85 -4.78 7.66
CA HIS A 47 -7.72 -3.62 7.74
C HIS A 47 -7.05 -2.48 8.51
N ARG A 48 -7.52 -1.25 8.27
CA ARG A 48 -6.98 -0.07 8.94
C ARG A 48 -7.02 -0.19 10.46
N GLU A 49 -8.09 -0.77 10.98
CA GLU A 49 -8.32 -0.99 12.41
C GLU A 49 -7.30 -1.94 13.04
N ASP A 50 -6.69 -2.80 12.22
CA ASP A 50 -5.70 -3.80 12.68
C ASP A 50 -4.27 -3.25 12.72
N ILE A 51 -4.02 -2.05 12.20
CA ILE A 51 -2.68 -1.43 12.17
C ILE A 51 -2.01 -1.39 13.56
N PRO A 52 -2.71 -1.07 14.66
CA PRO A 52 -2.09 -1.11 15.99
C PRO A 52 -1.60 -2.50 16.41
N SER A 53 -2.17 -3.58 15.87
CA SER A 53 -1.78 -4.96 16.17
C SER A 53 -0.69 -5.52 15.24
N LEU A 54 -0.33 -4.80 14.19
CA LEU A 54 0.72 -5.22 13.23
C LEU A 54 2.04 -5.63 13.89
N PRO A 55 2.55 -4.97 14.95
CA PRO A 55 3.78 -5.41 15.60
C PRO A 55 3.71 -6.85 16.09
N LEU A 56 2.57 -7.27 16.65
CA LEU A 56 2.35 -8.65 17.10
C LEU A 56 2.33 -9.64 15.92
N LEU A 57 1.65 -9.26 14.83
CA LEU A 57 1.63 -10.06 13.61
C LEU A 57 3.05 -10.22 13.05
N LEU A 58 3.83 -9.15 12.96
CA LEU A 58 5.20 -9.19 12.45
C LEU A 58 6.12 -10.09 13.31
N MET A 59 5.96 -10.05 14.62
CA MET A 59 6.66 -10.95 15.54
C MET A 59 6.37 -12.41 15.21
N TYR A 60 5.11 -12.76 14.99
CA TYR A 60 4.68 -14.10 14.63
C TYR A 60 5.20 -14.53 13.24
N LEU A 61 5.21 -13.62 12.26
CA LEU A 61 5.65 -13.91 10.89
C LEU A 61 7.16 -14.03 10.75
N ARG A 62 7.94 -13.41 11.64
CA ARG A 62 9.41 -13.32 11.56
C ARG A 62 10.07 -14.70 11.44
N ASP A 63 9.60 -15.66 12.21
CA ASP A 63 10.19 -16.99 12.29
C ASP A 63 9.63 -17.98 11.24
N GLN A 64 8.71 -17.49 10.40
CA GLN A 64 8.12 -18.32 9.35
C GLN A 64 9.03 -18.38 8.12
N LYS A 65 9.07 -19.54 7.48
CA LYS A 65 9.86 -19.76 6.24
C LYS A 65 9.23 -19.10 5.02
N ASN A 66 7.95 -18.82 5.07
CA ASN A 66 7.19 -18.22 3.97
C ASN A 66 7.49 -16.74 3.82
N ARG A 67 7.19 -16.21 2.64
CA ARG A 67 7.21 -14.78 2.37
C ARG A 67 5.80 -14.22 2.37
N PHE A 68 5.65 -13.06 2.97
CA PHE A 68 4.34 -12.47 3.23
C PHE A 68 4.24 -11.09 2.58
N LEU A 69 3.13 -10.85 1.92
CA LEU A 69 2.70 -9.54 1.46
C LEU A 69 1.54 -9.09 2.33
N LEU A 70 1.79 -8.17 3.25
CA LEU A 70 0.72 -7.50 4.00
C LEU A 70 0.11 -6.44 3.08
N PHE A 71 -1.18 -6.50 2.89
CA PHE A 71 -1.91 -5.61 1.99
C PHE A 71 -3.00 -4.86 2.75
N CYS A 72 -2.88 -3.52 2.80
CA CYS A 72 -3.89 -2.65 3.38
C CYS A 72 -4.57 -1.84 2.27
N ASP A 73 -5.85 -2.13 2.03
CA ASP A 73 -6.64 -1.42 1.03
C ASP A 73 -7.26 -0.15 1.62
N ASP A 74 -7.31 0.92 0.81
CA ASP A 74 -7.88 2.25 1.13
C ASP A 74 -7.30 2.87 2.42
N LEU A 75 -5.99 2.80 2.59
CA LEU A 75 -5.29 3.35 3.74
C LEU A 75 -5.38 4.88 3.77
N SER A 76 -5.89 5.41 4.86
CA SER A 76 -5.93 6.85 5.14
C SER A 76 -6.04 7.07 6.65
N PHE A 77 -5.48 8.18 7.13
CA PHE A 77 -5.53 8.54 8.55
C PHE A 77 -6.24 9.88 8.74
N ASP A 78 -7.03 9.95 9.79
CA ASP A 78 -7.67 11.18 10.20
C ASP A 78 -6.82 11.93 11.23
N ALA A 79 -7.18 13.18 11.52
CA ALA A 79 -6.45 14.06 12.41
C ALA A 79 -6.15 13.49 13.80
N LYS A 80 -7.09 12.74 14.34
CA LYS A 80 -7.04 12.21 15.69
C LYS A 80 -6.59 10.74 15.74
N ASP A 81 -6.25 10.17 14.60
CA ASP A 81 -5.89 8.78 14.50
C ASP A 81 -4.39 8.60 14.80
N ASP A 82 -4.07 8.01 15.93
CA ASP A 82 -2.70 7.73 16.35
C ASP A 82 -2.14 6.42 15.78
N SER A 83 -2.95 5.63 15.06
CA SER A 83 -2.51 4.34 14.49
C SER A 83 -1.42 4.50 13.44
N TYR A 84 -1.30 5.68 12.81
CA TYR A 84 -0.21 6.00 11.90
C TYR A 84 1.18 5.83 12.54
N LYS A 85 1.30 6.03 13.85
CA LYS A 85 2.57 5.89 14.59
C LYS A 85 3.05 4.43 14.58
N SER A 86 2.14 3.49 14.73
CA SER A 86 2.45 2.06 14.63
C SER A 86 2.93 1.69 13.23
N LEU A 87 2.24 2.18 12.19
CA LEU A 87 2.66 1.96 10.82
C LEU A 87 4.01 2.61 10.52
N LYS A 88 4.24 3.83 11.02
CA LYS A 88 5.53 4.53 10.88
C LYS A 88 6.67 3.70 11.44
N ALA A 89 6.53 3.21 12.68
CA ALA A 89 7.55 2.38 13.33
C ALA A 89 7.88 1.11 12.51
N ILE A 90 6.88 0.50 11.91
CA ILE A 90 7.04 -0.69 11.05
C ILE A 90 7.78 -0.36 9.75
N LEU A 91 7.41 0.75 9.09
CA LEU A 91 8.03 1.15 7.83
C LEU A 91 9.46 1.65 8.01
N GLU A 92 9.77 2.31 9.14
CA GLU A 92 11.12 2.79 9.49
C GLU A 92 12.08 1.66 9.86
N GLY A 93 11.55 0.51 10.18
CA GLY A 93 12.38 -0.61 10.61
C GLY A 93 13.00 -0.43 12.00
N GLY A 94 12.26 0.14 12.98
CA GLY A 94 12.70 0.37 14.36
C GLY A 94 13.56 -0.76 14.95
N ILE A 95 13.93 -0.73 16.24
CA ILE A 95 14.92 -1.67 16.85
C ILE A 95 14.64 -3.15 16.50
N GLU A 96 13.39 -3.53 16.33
CA GLU A 96 13.01 -4.88 15.89
C GLU A 96 12.86 -5.01 14.36
N GLY A 97 12.81 -3.91 13.64
CA GLY A 97 12.72 -3.87 12.19
C GLY A 97 11.55 -4.62 11.57
N ARG A 98 11.23 -4.31 10.31
CA ARG A 98 10.38 -5.16 9.50
C ARG A 98 11.11 -6.48 9.21
N PRO A 99 10.50 -7.65 9.44
CA PRO A 99 11.10 -8.92 9.06
C PRO A 99 11.45 -8.96 7.55
N GLU A 100 12.57 -9.56 7.21
CA GLU A 100 13.03 -9.67 5.81
C GLU A 100 12.07 -10.46 4.92
N ASN A 101 11.26 -11.33 5.51
CA ASN A 101 10.26 -12.12 4.83
C ASN A 101 8.88 -11.45 4.72
N VAL A 102 8.77 -10.17 5.06
CA VAL A 102 7.50 -9.40 5.00
C VAL A 102 7.66 -8.16 4.13
N LEU A 103 6.70 -7.92 3.24
CA LEU A 103 6.49 -6.65 2.55
C LEU A 103 5.16 -6.02 2.96
N PHE A 104 5.07 -4.70 2.94
CA PHE A 104 3.85 -3.97 3.20
C PHE A 104 3.45 -3.15 1.95
N TYR A 105 2.27 -3.46 1.41
CA TYR A 105 1.66 -2.73 0.30
C TYR A 105 0.38 -2.07 0.78
N ALA A 106 0.19 -0.82 0.40
CA ALA A 106 -1.04 -0.10 0.68
C ALA A 106 -1.60 0.56 -0.57
N THR A 107 -2.91 0.68 -0.61
CA THR A 107 -3.56 1.58 -1.57
C THR A 107 -4.12 2.79 -0.84
N SER A 108 -4.22 3.91 -1.52
CA SER A 108 -4.87 5.12 -1.00
C SER A 108 -5.55 5.90 -2.11
N ASN A 109 -6.66 6.53 -1.78
CA ASN A 109 -7.30 7.47 -2.69
C ASN A 109 -6.65 8.86 -2.65
N ARG A 110 -5.65 9.06 -1.78
CA ARG A 110 -4.91 10.31 -1.59
C ARG A 110 -3.42 10.07 -1.84
N ARG A 111 -2.74 11.07 -2.40
CA ARG A 111 -1.28 11.04 -2.55
C ARG A 111 -0.58 11.03 -1.19
N HIS A 112 -1.08 11.81 -0.27
CA HIS A 112 -0.62 11.82 1.13
C HIS A 112 -1.66 11.10 1.97
N LEU A 113 -1.22 10.21 2.84
CA LEU A 113 -2.10 9.36 3.66
C LEU A 113 -2.92 10.15 4.69
N MET A 114 -2.60 11.44 4.90
CA MET A 114 -3.28 12.35 5.82
C MET A 114 -4.21 13.32 5.11
N ALA A 115 -5.24 13.81 5.79
CA ALA A 115 -6.19 14.77 5.26
C ALA A 115 -5.53 16.14 5.02
N ARG A 116 -5.85 16.77 3.87
CA ARG A 116 -5.28 18.06 3.43
C ARG A 116 -5.61 19.22 4.38
N ASP A 117 -6.83 19.22 4.93
CA ASP A 117 -7.31 20.26 5.84
C ASP A 117 -6.50 20.36 7.13
N MET A 118 -5.81 19.29 7.51
CA MET A 118 -4.88 19.30 8.63
C MET A 118 -3.57 19.98 8.29
N ILE A 119 -3.07 19.78 7.07
CA ILE A 119 -1.84 20.41 6.60
C ILE A 119 -2.01 21.93 6.51
N GLU A 120 -3.21 22.40 6.13
CA GLU A 120 -3.52 23.83 5.97
C GLU A 120 -3.88 24.52 7.31
N ASN A 121 -4.68 23.87 8.16
CA ASN A 121 -5.08 24.43 9.46
C ASN A 121 -3.93 24.49 10.48
N GLU A 122 -3.03 23.53 10.46
CA GLU A 122 -1.86 23.55 11.33
C GLU A 122 -0.80 24.56 10.86
N ARG A 123 -0.72 24.87 9.57
CA ARG A 123 0.13 25.98 9.06
C ARG A 123 -0.34 27.37 9.50
N SER A 124 -1.61 27.52 9.86
CA SER A 124 -2.19 28.83 10.19
C SER A 124 -2.16 29.20 11.68
N THR A 125 -1.91 28.26 12.61
CA THR A 125 -2.23 28.49 14.03
C THR A 125 -1.12 28.31 15.05
N ALA A 126 0.09 27.82 14.74
CA ALA A 126 1.11 27.66 15.77
C ALA A 126 2.57 27.55 15.27
N ILE A 127 3.46 28.07 16.07
CA ILE A 127 4.93 28.01 15.93
C ILE A 127 5.48 26.57 16.10
N HIS A 128 4.68 25.63 16.59
CA HIS A 128 5.03 24.21 16.78
C HIS A 128 4.29 23.22 15.84
N SER A 129 3.46 23.71 14.95
CA SER A 129 2.68 22.88 14.02
C SER A 129 3.50 22.25 12.90
N SER A 130 4.66 22.80 12.59
CA SER A 130 5.52 22.32 11.49
C SER A 130 6.02 20.88 11.72
N GLU A 131 6.42 20.54 12.94
CA GLU A 131 7.00 19.21 13.25
C GLU A 131 5.95 18.10 13.12
N ALA A 132 4.73 18.30 13.63
CA ALA A 132 3.67 17.29 13.54
C ALA A 132 3.19 17.08 12.09
N VAL A 133 3.17 18.14 11.28
CA VAL A 133 2.82 18.07 9.85
C VAL A 133 3.93 17.38 9.06
N GLU A 134 5.19 17.74 9.30
CA GLU A 134 6.34 17.08 8.67
C GLU A 134 6.41 15.60 9.03
N GLU A 135 6.13 15.26 10.28
CA GLU A 135 6.09 13.87 10.74
C GLU A 135 5.00 13.04 10.04
N LYS A 136 3.85 13.63 9.80
CA LYS A 136 2.71 13.00 9.13
C LYS A 136 2.88 12.91 7.62
N VAL A 137 3.44 13.93 6.96
CA VAL A 137 3.80 13.89 5.54
C VAL A 137 4.87 12.84 5.30
N SER A 138 5.82 12.71 6.22
CA SER A 138 6.93 11.76 6.13
C SER A 138 6.48 10.28 6.14
N LEU A 139 5.28 9.95 6.61
CA LEU A 139 4.80 8.56 6.60
C LEU A 139 4.72 7.99 5.18
N SER A 140 4.21 8.78 4.25
CA SER A 140 4.13 8.35 2.86
C SER A 140 5.53 8.13 2.27
N ASP A 141 6.50 8.99 2.60
CA ASP A 141 7.88 8.94 2.08
C ASP A 141 8.64 7.68 2.52
N ARG A 142 8.14 6.98 3.54
CA ARG A 142 8.73 5.72 4.03
C ARG A 142 8.39 4.50 3.19
N PHE A 143 7.43 4.64 2.28
CA PHE A 143 7.26 3.64 1.24
C PHE A 143 8.36 3.83 0.20
N GLY A 144 9.17 2.82 -0.01
CA GLY A 144 10.28 2.90 -0.97
C GLY A 144 9.83 2.92 -2.44
N LEU A 145 8.55 2.66 -2.72
CA LEU A 145 7.95 2.71 -4.04
C LEU A 145 6.60 3.40 -4.00
N TRP A 146 6.43 4.42 -4.86
CA TRP A 146 5.19 5.15 -5.03
C TRP A 146 4.67 4.99 -6.45
N LEU A 147 3.44 4.51 -6.57
CA LEU A 147 2.79 4.33 -7.85
C LEU A 147 1.52 5.19 -7.91
N GLY A 148 1.53 6.19 -8.78
CA GLY A 148 0.38 7.06 -9.04
C GLY A 148 -0.53 6.46 -10.10
N PHE A 149 -1.83 6.35 -9.76
CA PHE A 149 -2.87 5.91 -10.67
C PHE A 149 -3.73 7.11 -11.04
N HIS A 150 -3.60 7.56 -12.26
CA HIS A 150 -4.37 8.67 -12.81
C HIS A 150 -5.65 8.15 -13.47
N ASN A 151 -6.62 9.03 -13.63
CA ASN A 151 -7.81 8.69 -14.42
C ASN A 151 -7.38 8.29 -15.83
N CYS A 152 -7.95 7.19 -16.33
CA CYS A 152 -7.71 6.81 -17.70
C CYS A 152 -8.36 7.83 -18.65
N ASP A 153 -7.69 8.13 -19.75
CA ASP A 153 -8.29 8.86 -20.86
C ASP A 153 -9.24 7.95 -21.65
N GLN A 154 -9.96 8.52 -22.59
CA GLN A 154 -10.93 7.80 -23.41
C GLN A 154 -10.31 6.65 -24.19
N ASN A 155 -9.11 6.84 -24.74
CA ASN A 155 -8.43 5.81 -25.51
C ASN A 155 -8.02 4.62 -24.63
N THR A 156 -7.46 4.89 -23.46
CA THR A 156 -7.15 3.86 -22.46
C THR A 156 -8.39 3.12 -22.00
N TYR A 157 -9.50 3.83 -21.79
CA TYR A 157 -10.77 3.21 -21.42
C TYR A 157 -11.24 2.23 -22.51
N PHE A 158 -11.26 2.63 -23.77
CA PHE A 158 -11.64 1.77 -24.87
C PHE A 158 -10.71 0.55 -24.99
N ALA A 159 -9.41 0.74 -24.88
CA ALA A 159 -8.47 -0.37 -24.90
C ALA A 159 -8.70 -1.38 -23.76
N ILE A 160 -9.11 -0.92 -22.57
CA ILE A 160 -9.50 -1.79 -21.45
C ILE A 160 -10.76 -2.58 -21.81
N VAL A 161 -11.79 -1.92 -22.35
CA VAL A 161 -13.04 -2.57 -22.74
C VAL A 161 -12.80 -3.63 -23.82
N GLU A 162 -12.04 -3.31 -24.86
CA GLU A 162 -11.63 -4.25 -25.91
C GLU A 162 -10.92 -5.48 -25.35
N ARG A 163 -9.95 -5.27 -24.46
CA ARG A 163 -9.22 -6.37 -23.80
C ARG A 163 -10.15 -7.28 -22.99
N TYR A 164 -11.11 -6.70 -22.27
CA TYR A 164 -12.08 -7.50 -21.54
C TYR A 164 -13.03 -8.24 -22.48
N ALA A 165 -13.48 -7.60 -23.55
CA ALA A 165 -14.32 -8.24 -24.56
C ALA A 165 -13.61 -9.45 -25.19
N ASP A 166 -12.36 -9.29 -25.59
CA ASP A 166 -11.54 -10.38 -26.10
C ASP A 166 -11.37 -11.52 -25.10
N TYR A 167 -11.06 -11.17 -23.84
CA TYR A 167 -10.87 -12.16 -22.79
C TYR A 167 -12.12 -13.01 -22.51
N TYR A 168 -13.30 -12.39 -22.61
CA TYR A 168 -14.58 -13.08 -22.43
C TYR A 168 -15.19 -13.61 -23.74
N GLY A 169 -14.50 -13.45 -24.86
CA GLY A 169 -14.98 -13.88 -26.19
C GLY A 169 -16.22 -13.12 -26.67
N LEU A 170 -16.40 -11.87 -26.22
CA LEU A 170 -17.49 -11.01 -26.63
C LEU A 170 -17.15 -10.33 -27.96
N LYS A 171 -18.08 -10.39 -28.92
CA LYS A 171 -17.96 -9.61 -30.17
C LYS A 171 -18.48 -8.20 -29.86
N MET A 172 -17.63 -7.21 -30.07
CA MET A 172 -18.05 -5.81 -30.09
C MET A 172 -18.54 -5.47 -31.50
N GLU A 173 -19.79 -5.00 -31.62
CA GLU A 173 -20.37 -4.48 -32.85
C GLU A 173 -19.96 -3.00 -33.08
#